data_c97ef09bfb94242689b64d2797d7ece6
#
_entry.id   c97ef09bfb94242689b64d2797d7ece6
#
_cell.length_a   1.000
_cell.length_b   1.000
_cell.length_c   1.000
_cell.angle_alpha   90.00
_cell.angle_beta   90.00
_cell.angle_gamma   90.00
#
_symmetry.space_group_name_H-M   'P 1'
#
loop_
_entity.id
_entity.type
_entity.pdbx_description
1 polymer ?
#
loop_
_entity_poly.entity_id
_entity_poly.type
_entity_poly.pdbx_seq_one_letter_code
_entity_poly.pdbx_strand_id
1 'polypeptide(L)'
;MGLVVKGISFGYERNKELFKDIDFELNKSEILAILGRNGIGKTTFLKCLMGINKYNKGEIFVDGHKVSNLQEHGKTAYVAQNNKINFPYTFLDMVLMGRARDIGIFSLPSKKDKKDAMKALEQMGIAHLHNKICTQASGGQLQLMYLARALVQKPEILILDEPESFLDLKNQSEILKLIVKLAKKEKICCIINTHNPANAMKAADKVLLIGKDSNHNYGKTKEVLTEESISTYFNINAKIIDLESYGISQYTMVEI
;
A
#
# COMPACT_ATOMS: atom_id res chain seq x y z
N MET A 1 16.21 10.71 1.55
CA MET A 1 15.09 11.42 2.15
C MET A 1 13.83 10.77 1.59
N GLY A 2 12.69 10.86 2.22
CA GLY A 2 11.49 10.13 1.87
C GLY A 2 10.24 10.91 2.30
N LEU A 3 9.28 10.20 2.85
CA LEU A 3 8.01 10.74 3.33
C LEU A 3 8.09 10.96 4.85
N VAL A 4 7.68 12.15 5.32
CA VAL A 4 7.51 12.46 6.75
C VAL A 4 6.09 12.98 6.96
N VAL A 5 5.41 12.38 7.92
CA VAL A 5 4.05 12.76 8.34
C VAL A 5 4.12 13.18 9.80
N LYS A 6 3.56 14.35 10.12
CA LYS A 6 3.63 14.94 11.46
C LYS A 6 2.24 15.32 11.96
N GLY A 7 1.83 14.76 13.09
CA GLY A 7 0.64 15.14 13.86
C GLY A 7 -0.67 15.04 13.08
N ILE A 8 -0.81 14.08 12.14
CA ILE A 8 -2.04 13.94 11.36
C ILE A 8 -3.18 13.49 12.27
N SER A 9 -4.22 14.31 12.31
CA SER A 9 -5.44 14.06 13.08
C SER A 9 -6.68 14.22 12.20
N PHE A 10 -7.65 13.33 12.35
CA PHE A 10 -8.90 13.35 11.59
C PHE A 10 -10.07 12.78 12.38
N GLY A 11 -11.23 13.37 12.16
CA GLY A 11 -12.53 12.87 12.59
C GLY A 11 -13.61 13.35 11.65
N TYR A 12 -14.64 12.54 11.43
CA TYR A 12 -15.80 12.90 10.62
C TYR A 12 -16.69 13.96 11.31
N GLU A 13 -16.71 13.94 12.64
CA GLU A 13 -17.45 14.86 13.49
C GLU A 13 -16.45 15.76 14.24
N ARG A 14 -16.85 17.01 14.53
CA ARG A 14 -15.95 18.00 15.18
C ARG A 14 -15.36 17.56 16.51
N ASN A 15 -16.07 16.68 17.26
CA ASN A 15 -15.69 16.27 18.60
C ASN A 15 -15.34 14.76 18.72
N LYS A 16 -15.22 14.05 17.59
CA LYS A 16 -14.92 12.62 17.60
C LYS A 16 -13.77 12.34 16.64
N GLU A 17 -12.56 12.39 17.19
CA GLU A 17 -11.36 12.04 16.43
C GLU A 17 -11.36 10.52 16.17
N LEU A 18 -11.11 10.14 14.92
CA LEU A 18 -10.93 8.76 14.50
C LEU A 18 -9.48 8.31 14.77
N PHE A 19 -8.55 9.22 14.53
CA PHE A 19 -7.14 9.10 14.91
C PHE A 19 -6.59 10.51 15.18
N LYS A 20 -5.56 10.57 16.04
CA LYS A 20 -4.99 11.81 16.53
C LYS A 20 -3.48 11.74 16.59
N ASP A 21 -2.83 12.86 16.21
CA ASP A 21 -1.40 13.12 16.33
C ASP A 21 -0.52 11.96 15.79
N ILE A 22 -0.91 11.37 14.63
CA ILE A 22 -0.12 10.30 14.00
C ILE A 22 1.12 10.90 13.36
N ASP A 23 2.28 10.36 13.78
CA ASP A 23 3.61 10.68 13.28
C ASP A 23 4.26 9.45 12.68
N PHE A 24 4.91 9.59 11.52
CA PHE A 24 5.83 8.58 10.99
C PHE A 24 6.79 9.17 9.95
N GLU A 25 7.88 8.45 9.73
CA GLU A 25 8.81 8.71 8.65
C GLU A 25 9.13 7.45 7.86
N LEU A 26 9.29 7.58 6.55
CA LEU A 26 9.56 6.48 5.65
C LEU A 26 10.60 6.90 4.62
N ASN A 27 11.72 6.18 4.56
CA ASN A 27 12.77 6.43 3.58
C ASN A 27 12.48 5.74 2.24
N LYS A 28 13.18 6.18 1.19
CA LYS A 28 13.14 5.47 -0.11
C LYS A 28 13.57 4.02 0.09
N SER A 29 12.92 3.11 -0.61
CA SER A 29 13.07 1.66 -0.48
C SER A 29 12.56 1.05 0.83
N GLU A 30 12.00 1.81 1.76
CA GLU A 30 11.33 1.26 2.94
C GLU A 30 9.84 0.98 2.69
N ILE A 31 9.33 0.00 3.40
CA ILE A 31 7.92 -0.40 3.40
C ILE A 31 7.35 -0.16 4.79
N LEU A 32 6.30 0.66 4.87
CA LEU A 32 5.48 0.86 6.05
C LEU A 32 4.21 0.00 5.94
N ALA A 33 3.98 -0.88 6.91
CA ALA A 33 2.68 -1.53 7.06
C ALA A 33 1.80 -0.75 8.05
N ILE A 34 0.60 -0.38 7.63
CA ILE A 34 -0.43 0.16 8.50
C ILE A 34 -1.32 -1.00 8.94
N LEU A 35 -1.41 -1.21 10.23
CA LEU A 35 -2.08 -2.35 10.86
C LEU A 35 -3.14 -1.89 11.87
N GLY A 36 -4.10 -2.76 12.12
CA GLY A 36 -5.18 -2.57 13.09
C GLY A 36 -6.43 -3.32 12.68
N ARG A 37 -7.41 -3.38 13.56
CA ARG A 37 -8.68 -4.10 13.32
C ARG A 37 -9.46 -3.49 12.15
N ASN A 38 -10.37 -4.28 11.59
CA ASN A 38 -11.28 -3.78 10.55
C ASN A 38 -12.18 -2.66 11.12
N GLY A 39 -12.41 -1.62 10.33
CA GLY A 39 -13.23 -0.46 10.72
C GLY A 39 -12.52 0.57 11.61
N ILE A 40 -11.24 0.38 11.98
CA ILE A 40 -10.52 1.30 12.89
C ILE A 40 -10.10 2.63 12.21
N GLY A 41 -10.22 2.73 10.89
CA GLY A 41 -9.89 3.96 10.16
C GLY A 41 -8.66 3.91 9.27
N LYS A 42 -8.03 2.75 9.07
CA LYS A 42 -6.83 2.59 8.22
C LYS A 42 -6.99 3.15 6.81
N THR A 43 -8.03 2.69 6.08
CA THR A 43 -8.35 3.21 4.74
C THR A 43 -8.69 4.70 4.76
N THR A 44 -9.34 5.19 5.83
CA THR A 44 -9.61 6.61 6.02
C THR A 44 -8.31 7.39 6.19
N PHE A 45 -7.34 6.87 6.94
CA PHE A 45 -6.03 7.47 7.09
C PHE A 45 -5.30 7.56 5.74
N LEU A 46 -5.30 6.48 4.94
CA LEU A 46 -4.76 6.53 3.57
C LEU A 46 -5.46 7.58 2.70
N LYS A 47 -6.79 7.70 2.80
CA LYS A 47 -7.58 8.72 2.09
C LYS A 47 -7.21 10.13 2.53
N CYS A 48 -6.87 10.34 3.81
CA CYS A 48 -6.36 11.64 4.29
C CYS A 48 -4.98 11.94 3.69
N LEU A 49 -4.06 10.99 3.70
CA LEU A 49 -2.74 11.16 3.09
C LEU A 49 -2.85 11.48 1.59
N MET A 50 -3.80 10.86 0.90
CA MET A 50 -4.07 11.10 -0.53
C MET A 50 -4.85 12.39 -0.82
N GLY A 51 -5.35 13.11 0.18
CA GLY A 51 -6.16 14.32 0.00
C GLY A 51 -7.59 14.05 -0.46
N ILE A 52 -8.06 12.80 -0.44
CA ILE A 52 -9.47 12.44 -0.69
C ILE A 52 -10.34 12.93 0.47
N ASN A 53 -9.84 12.74 1.71
CA ASN A 53 -10.42 13.33 2.91
C ASN A 53 -9.48 14.44 3.41
N LYS A 54 -10.03 15.59 3.77
CA LYS A 54 -9.24 16.67 4.36
C LYS A 54 -9.01 16.39 5.85
N TYR A 55 -7.77 16.16 6.25
CA TYR A 55 -7.41 16.00 7.66
C TYR A 55 -7.54 17.33 8.42
N ASN A 56 -7.74 17.25 9.75
CA ASN A 56 -8.04 18.42 10.59
C ASN A 56 -6.76 19.17 10.99
N LYS A 57 -5.69 18.40 11.28
CA LYS A 57 -4.39 18.90 11.73
C LYS A 57 -3.27 18.05 11.17
N GLY A 58 -2.06 18.61 11.17
CA GLY A 58 -0.83 17.93 10.82
C GLY A 58 -0.18 18.46 9.55
N GLU A 59 0.93 17.85 9.20
CA GLU A 59 1.76 18.24 8.06
C GLU A 59 2.34 17.02 7.36
N ILE A 60 2.49 17.12 6.04
CA ILE A 60 3.10 16.07 5.19
C ILE A 60 4.28 16.71 4.46
N PHE A 61 5.43 16.02 4.46
CA PHE A 61 6.63 16.42 3.74
C PHE A 61 7.10 15.28 2.85
N VAL A 62 7.43 15.58 1.60
CA VAL A 62 8.05 14.65 0.65
C VAL A 62 9.38 15.23 0.23
N ASP A 63 10.46 14.48 0.44
CA ASP A 63 11.84 14.91 0.21
C ASP A 63 12.16 16.30 0.81
N GLY A 64 11.58 16.60 1.99
CA GLY A 64 11.77 17.85 2.73
C GLY A 64 10.84 18.99 2.30
N HIS A 65 10.05 18.85 1.26
CA HIS A 65 9.08 19.82 0.80
C HIS A 65 7.70 19.56 1.40
N LYS A 66 7.09 20.56 2.00
CA LYS A 66 5.73 20.48 2.53
C LYS A 66 4.74 20.37 1.38
N VAL A 67 3.80 19.43 1.49
CA VAL A 67 2.68 19.23 0.55
C VAL A 67 1.37 19.19 1.32
N SER A 68 0.26 19.59 0.70
CA SER A 68 -1.06 19.50 1.33
C SER A 68 -1.55 18.04 1.40
N ASN A 69 -1.11 17.21 0.46
CA ASN A 69 -1.41 15.78 0.37
C ASN A 69 -0.46 15.10 -0.63
N LEU A 70 -0.45 13.77 -0.64
CA LEU A 70 0.46 13.00 -1.49
C LEU A 70 0.13 13.05 -3.00
N GLN A 71 -1.11 13.43 -3.39
CA GLN A 71 -1.43 13.64 -4.81
C GLN A 71 -0.76 14.89 -5.37
N GLU A 72 -0.62 15.94 -4.54
CA GLU A 72 0.07 17.18 -4.92
C GLU A 72 1.54 16.94 -5.30
N HIS A 73 2.20 16.00 -4.64
CA HIS A 73 3.56 15.59 -5.00
C HIS A 73 3.70 15.13 -6.46
N GLY A 74 2.63 14.62 -7.07
CA GLY A 74 2.60 14.28 -8.49
C GLY A 74 3.19 12.91 -8.84
N LYS A 75 3.93 12.26 -7.96
CA LYS A 75 4.57 10.96 -8.18
C LYS A 75 4.12 9.92 -7.16
N THR A 76 2.84 9.98 -6.79
CA THR A 76 2.21 9.02 -5.89
C THR A 76 1.21 8.18 -6.68
N ALA A 77 1.29 6.87 -6.52
CA ALA A 77 0.31 5.92 -7.04
C ALA A 77 -0.45 5.25 -5.90
N TYR A 78 -1.75 5.07 -6.08
CA TYR A 78 -2.64 4.43 -5.11
C TYR A 78 -3.40 3.27 -5.74
N VAL A 79 -3.35 2.11 -5.10
CA VAL A 79 -4.14 0.93 -5.45
C VAL A 79 -5.16 0.69 -4.33
N ALA A 80 -6.43 0.92 -4.61
CA ALA A 80 -7.52 0.73 -3.66
C ALA A 80 -7.91 -0.76 -3.53
N GLN A 81 -8.47 -1.13 -2.38
CA GLN A 81 -8.88 -2.50 -2.04
C GLN A 81 -9.89 -3.10 -3.02
N ASN A 82 -10.93 -2.36 -3.39
CA ASN A 82 -12.05 -2.84 -4.22
C ASN A 82 -12.14 -2.04 -5.52
N ASN A 83 -11.52 -2.55 -6.56
CA ASN A 83 -11.62 -1.99 -7.90
C ASN A 83 -12.49 -2.90 -8.78
N LYS A 84 -13.82 -2.76 -8.68
CA LYS A 84 -14.73 -3.45 -9.60
C LYS A 84 -14.60 -2.85 -11.00
N ILE A 85 -14.29 -3.69 -11.99
CA ILE A 85 -14.26 -3.31 -13.39
C ILE A 85 -15.57 -3.79 -14.03
N ASN A 86 -16.41 -2.85 -14.42
CA ASN A 86 -17.71 -3.14 -15.04
C ASN A 86 -17.68 -3.04 -16.57
N PHE A 87 -16.55 -2.62 -17.14
CA PHE A 87 -16.38 -2.42 -18.58
C PHE A 87 -15.39 -3.42 -19.16
N PRO A 88 -15.54 -3.83 -20.43
CA PRO A 88 -14.69 -4.84 -21.07
C PRO A 88 -13.34 -4.28 -21.53
N TYR A 89 -12.64 -3.56 -20.67
CA TYR A 89 -11.27 -3.09 -20.94
C TYR A 89 -10.28 -4.26 -20.92
N THR A 90 -9.30 -4.19 -21.82
CA THR A 90 -8.16 -5.11 -21.79
C THR A 90 -7.18 -4.73 -20.67
N PHE A 91 -6.27 -5.63 -20.31
CA PHE A 91 -5.19 -5.34 -19.36
C PHE A 91 -4.34 -4.15 -19.84
N LEU A 92 -4.04 -4.10 -21.14
CA LEU A 92 -3.28 -3.00 -21.71
C LEU A 92 -4.01 -1.67 -21.58
N ASP A 93 -5.33 -1.62 -21.86
CA ASP A 93 -6.13 -0.42 -21.71
C ASP A 93 -6.12 0.08 -20.26
N MET A 94 -6.31 -0.84 -19.31
CA MET A 94 -6.30 -0.49 -17.89
C MET A 94 -4.94 0.04 -17.41
N VAL A 95 -3.84 -0.52 -17.89
CA VAL A 95 -2.49 -0.02 -17.55
C VAL A 95 -2.23 1.33 -18.21
N LEU A 96 -2.68 1.52 -19.46
CA LEU A 96 -2.59 2.82 -20.16
C LEU A 96 -3.35 3.93 -19.43
N MET A 97 -4.48 3.63 -18.77
CA MET A 97 -5.20 4.60 -17.94
C MET A 97 -4.33 5.13 -16.77
N GLY A 98 -3.31 4.37 -16.34
CA GLY A 98 -2.32 4.87 -15.40
C GLY A 98 -1.51 6.06 -15.94
N ARG A 99 -1.42 6.24 -17.26
CA ARG A 99 -0.75 7.36 -17.94
C ARG A 99 -1.67 8.56 -18.21
N ALA A 100 -2.98 8.47 -17.87
CA ALA A 100 -3.96 9.49 -18.22
C ALA A 100 -3.57 10.91 -17.75
N ARG A 101 -2.82 11.00 -16.66
CA ARG A 101 -2.30 12.29 -16.15
C ARG A 101 -1.28 12.95 -17.07
N ASP A 102 -0.47 12.15 -17.77
CA ASP A 102 0.61 12.61 -18.65
C ASP A 102 0.16 12.74 -20.12
N ILE A 103 -1.01 12.18 -20.43
CA ILE A 103 -1.63 12.25 -21.75
C ILE A 103 -2.64 13.38 -21.74
N GLY A 104 -2.55 14.32 -22.68
CA GLY A 104 -3.51 15.42 -22.79
C GLY A 104 -4.94 14.91 -22.98
N ILE A 105 -5.93 15.64 -22.47
CA ILE A 105 -7.36 15.24 -22.42
C ILE A 105 -7.91 14.85 -23.80
N PHE A 106 -7.41 15.48 -24.87
CA PHE A 106 -7.81 15.22 -26.26
C PHE A 106 -6.80 14.38 -27.03
N SER A 107 -5.80 13.80 -26.37
CA SER A 107 -4.73 13.03 -27.00
C SER A 107 -4.95 11.53 -26.85
N LEU A 108 -4.57 10.77 -27.87
CA LEU A 108 -4.51 9.31 -27.79
C LEU A 108 -3.16 8.86 -27.22
N PRO A 109 -3.09 7.69 -26.54
CA PRO A 109 -1.84 7.12 -26.07
C PRO A 109 -0.84 6.93 -27.21
N SER A 110 0.37 7.45 -27.03
CA SER A 110 1.45 7.35 -28.00
C SER A 110 2.04 5.93 -28.06
N LYS A 111 2.86 5.66 -29.08
CA LYS A 111 3.65 4.41 -29.15
C LYS A 111 4.55 4.23 -27.92
N LYS A 112 5.06 5.32 -27.34
CA LYS A 112 5.86 5.31 -26.11
C LYS A 112 5.02 4.88 -24.91
N ASP A 113 3.80 5.41 -24.75
CA ASP A 113 2.91 5.05 -23.65
C ASP A 113 2.53 3.56 -23.70
N LYS A 114 2.23 3.03 -24.89
CA LYS A 114 1.99 1.60 -25.09
C LYS A 114 3.20 0.75 -24.73
N LYS A 115 4.41 1.18 -25.10
CA LYS A 115 5.66 0.48 -24.74
C LYS A 115 5.91 0.52 -23.24
N ASP A 116 5.67 1.64 -22.57
CA ASP A 116 5.81 1.76 -21.11
C ASP A 116 4.76 0.91 -20.39
N ALA A 117 3.52 0.86 -20.87
CA ALA A 117 2.47 -0.02 -20.34
C ALA A 117 2.83 -1.51 -20.50
N MET A 118 3.34 -1.93 -21.67
CA MET A 118 3.80 -3.31 -21.87
C MET A 118 4.95 -3.67 -20.93
N LYS A 119 5.92 -2.78 -20.72
CA LYS A 119 7.01 -3.00 -19.75
C LYS A 119 6.48 -3.17 -18.32
N ALA A 120 5.47 -2.40 -17.91
CA ALA A 120 4.85 -2.56 -16.61
C ALA A 120 4.16 -3.93 -16.46
N LEU A 121 3.47 -4.41 -17.51
CA LEU A 121 2.91 -5.77 -17.55
C LEU A 121 4.00 -6.85 -17.50
N GLU A 122 5.13 -6.64 -18.17
CA GLU A 122 6.30 -7.55 -18.11
C GLU A 122 6.89 -7.61 -16.71
N GLN A 123 7.04 -6.49 -16.03
CA GLN A 123 7.52 -6.44 -14.62
C GLN A 123 6.62 -7.24 -13.68
N MET A 124 5.32 -7.32 -13.98
CA MET A 124 4.35 -8.11 -13.21
C MET A 124 4.23 -9.57 -13.70
N GLY A 125 4.96 -9.96 -14.76
CA GLY A 125 4.90 -11.32 -15.33
C GLY A 125 3.61 -11.63 -16.10
N ILE A 126 2.80 -10.63 -16.43
CA ILE A 126 1.48 -10.78 -17.07
C ILE A 126 1.38 -10.15 -18.47
N ALA A 127 2.52 -9.89 -19.14
CA ALA A 127 2.52 -9.32 -20.48
C ALA A 127 1.74 -10.17 -21.51
N HIS A 128 1.75 -11.50 -21.34
CA HIS A 128 0.98 -12.43 -22.17
C HIS A 128 -0.55 -12.24 -22.04
N LEU A 129 -1.02 -11.55 -20.99
CA LEU A 129 -2.43 -11.24 -20.78
C LEU A 129 -2.85 -9.86 -21.31
N HIS A 130 -1.99 -9.13 -22.03
CA HIS A 130 -2.24 -7.73 -22.42
C HIS A 130 -3.57 -7.50 -23.15
N ASN A 131 -4.03 -8.47 -23.96
CA ASN A 131 -5.31 -8.42 -24.67
C ASN A 131 -6.48 -9.07 -23.89
N LYS A 132 -6.21 -9.65 -22.69
CA LYS A 132 -7.26 -10.27 -21.89
C LYS A 132 -8.21 -9.22 -21.34
N ILE A 133 -9.51 -9.48 -21.44
CA ILE A 133 -10.55 -8.62 -20.88
C ILE A 133 -10.55 -8.78 -19.35
N CYS A 134 -10.52 -7.65 -18.65
CA CYS A 134 -10.40 -7.61 -17.18
C CYS A 134 -11.56 -8.32 -16.46
N THR A 135 -12.78 -8.27 -16.98
CA THR A 135 -13.95 -8.96 -16.39
C THR A 135 -13.84 -10.50 -16.43
N GLN A 136 -12.90 -11.05 -17.20
CA GLN A 136 -12.64 -12.50 -17.32
C GLN A 136 -11.39 -12.95 -16.55
N ALA A 137 -10.78 -12.05 -15.78
CA ALA A 137 -9.54 -12.32 -15.08
C ALA A 137 -9.79 -12.85 -13.67
N SER A 138 -8.86 -13.66 -13.16
CA SER A 138 -8.85 -14.02 -11.74
C SER A 138 -8.47 -12.84 -10.85
N GLY A 139 -8.82 -12.89 -9.55
CA GLY A 139 -8.46 -11.85 -8.59
C GLY A 139 -6.96 -11.54 -8.57
N GLY A 140 -6.10 -12.58 -8.57
CA GLY A 140 -4.64 -12.41 -8.61
C GLY A 140 -4.15 -11.74 -9.90
N GLN A 141 -4.74 -12.08 -11.06
CA GLN A 141 -4.41 -11.42 -12.33
C GLN A 141 -4.82 -9.95 -12.32
N LEU A 142 -5.99 -9.62 -11.77
CA LEU A 142 -6.43 -8.23 -11.61
C LEU A 142 -5.50 -7.47 -10.68
N GLN A 143 -5.09 -8.07 -9.57
CA GLN A 143 -4.19 -7.42 -8.62
C GLN A 143 -2.84 -7.08 -9.26
N LEU A 144 -2.25 -8.01 -10.03
CA LEU A 144 -1.03 -7.76 -10.80
C LEU A 144 -1.23 -6.66 -11.86
N MET A 145 -2.38 -6.62 -12.52
CA MET A 145 -2.72 -5.56 -13.47
C MET A 145 -2.84 -4.19 -12.77
N TYR A 146 -3.45 -4.10 -11.58
CA TYR A 146 -3.52 -2.85 -10.82
C TYR A 146 -2.14 -2.37 -10.37
N LEU A 147 -1.26 -3.29 -9.97
CA LEU A 147 0.14 -2.96 -9.69
C LEU A 147 0.86 -2.45 -10.94
N ALA A 148 0.68 -3.08 -12.11
CA ALA A 148 1.23 -2.60 -13.37
C ALA A 148 0.71 -1.19 -13.71
N ARG A 149 -0.60 -0.93 -13.51
CA ARG A 149 -1.22 0.39 -13.69
C ARG A 149 -0.63 1.45 -12.74
N ALA A 150 -0.29 1.08 -11.53
CA ALA A 150 0.39 1.97 -10.59
C ALA A 150 1.83 2.26 -11.03
N LEU A 151 2.58 1.23 -11.42
CA LEU A 151 3.99 1.34 -11.78
C LEU A 151 4.27 2.07 -13.10
N VAL A 152 3.35 2.03 -14.06
CA VAL A 152 3.51 2.78 -15.33
C VAL A 152 3.61 4.29 -15.10
N GLN A 153 3.12 4.78 -13.94
CA GLN A 153 3.24 6.17 -13.49
C GLN A 153 4.65 6.52 -13.01
N LYS A 154 5.54 5.51 -12.83
CA LYS A 154 6.88 5.66 -12.23
C LYS A 154 6.83 6.37 -10.88
N PRO A 155 6.05 5.84 -9.93
CA PRO A 155 5.82 6.51 -8.65
C PRO A 155 7.08 6.51 -7.78
N GLU A 156 7.24 7.57 -6.97
CA GLU A 156 8.19 7.61 -5.86
C GLU A 156 7.55 7.14 -4.55
N ILE A 157 6.22 7.23 -4.46
CA ILE A 157 5.41 6.74 -3.34
C ILE A 157 4.33 5.81 -3.89
N LEU A 158 4.25 4.60 -3.36
CA LEU A 158 3.24 3.59 -3.72
C LEU A 158 2.41 3.25 -2.49
N ILE A 159 1.10 3.45 -2.58
CA ILE A 159 0.15 3.14 -1.51
C ILE A 159 -0.74 2.00 -1.96
N LEU A 160 -0.80 0.95 -1.15
CA LEU A 160 -1.55 -0.27 -1.42
C LEU A 160 -2.54 -0.53 -0.28
N ASP A 161 -3.81 -0.54 -0.59
CA ASP A 161 -4.87 -0.79 0.39
C ASP A 161 -5.32 -2.25 0.30
N GLU A 162 -4.88 -3.07 1.22
CA GLU A 162 -5.10 -4.52 1.32
C GLU A 162 -4.77 -5.28 0.01
N PRO A 163 -3.53 -5.19 -0.50
CA PRO A 163 -3.18 -5.77 -1.80
C PRO A 163 -3.29 -7.29 -1.86
N GLU A 164 -3.31 -7.96 -0.71
CA GLU A 164 -3.44 -9.40 -0.58
C GLU A 164 -4.88 -9.90 -0.39
N SER A 165 -5.85 -9.00 -0.18
CA SER A 165 -7.24 -9.37 0.06
C SER A 165 -7.85 -10.13 -1.12
N PHE A 166 -8.71 -11.11 -0.82
CA PHE A 166 -9.41 -11.96 -1.80
C PHE A 166 -8.49 -12.86 -2.65
N LEU A 167 -7.22 -13.02 -2.25
CA LEU A 167 -6.27 -13.95 -2.88
C LEU A 167 -6.12 -15.21 -2.02
N ASP A 168 -5.84 -16.33 -2.64
CA ASP A 168 -5.40 -17.53 -1.95
C ASP A 168 -3.99 -17.35 -1.33
N LEU A 169 -3.62 -18.19 -0.38
CA LEU A 169 -2.37 -18.09 0.38
C LEU A 169 -1.11 -18.02 -0.50
N LYS A 170 -1.10 -18.76 -1.62
CA LYS A 170 0.02 -18.75 -2.56
C LYS A 170 0.14 -17.38 -3.22
N ASN A 171 -0.95 -16.88 -3.79
CA ASN A 171 -0.99 -15.59 -4.47
C ASN A 171 -0.73 -14.43 -3.50
N GLN A 172 -1.20 -14.49 -2.23
CA GLN A 172 -0.86 -13.51 -1.19
C GLN A 172 0.66 -13.43 -0.99
N SER A 173 1.33 -14.58 -0.81
CA SER A 173 2.78 -14.64 -0.62
C SER A 173 3.55 -14.10 -1.83
N GLU A 174 3.12 -14.44 -3.04
CA GLU A 174 3.76 -13.98 -4.27
C GLU A 174 3.62 -12.47 -4.46
N ILE A 175 2.45 -11.90 -4.19
CA ILE A 175 2.20 -10.46 -4.26
C ILE A 175 3.08 -9.69 -3.25
N LEU A 176 3.15 -10.16 -2.00
CA LEU A 176 3.97 -9.50 -0.99
C LEU A 176 5.46 -9.53 -1.38
N LYS A 177 5.98 -10.67 -1.84
CA LYS A 177 7.37 -10.77 -2.34
C LYS A 177 7.62 -9.81 -3.51
N LEU A 178 6.66 -9.70 -4.41
CA LEU A 178 6.74 -8.78 -5.55
C LEU A 178 6.78 -7.33 -5.09
N ILE A 179 5.93 -6.92 -4.14
CA ILE A 179 5.92 -5.57 -3.57
C ILE A 179 7.26 -5.24 -2.90
N VAL A 180 7.81 -6.17 -2.11
CA VAL A 180 9.14 -6.01 -1.49
C VAL A 180 10.21 -5.81 -2.56
N LYS A 181 10.24 -6.67 -3.57
CA LYS A 181 11.19 -6.55 -4.69
C LYS A 181 11.08 -5.20 -5.41
N LEU A 182 9.86 -4.74 -5.68
CA LEU A 182 9.60 -3.46 -6.34
C LEU A 182 10.08 -2.28 -5.50
N ALA A 183 9.70 -2.23 -4.21
CA ALA A 183 10.11 -1.15 -3.31
C ALA A 183 11.63 -1.02 -3.26
N LYS A 184 12.36 -2.13 -3.13
CA LYS A 184 13.83 -2.15 -3.07
C LYS A 184 14.48 -1.80 -4.42
N LYS A 185 14.01 -2.43 -5.52
CA LYS A 185 14.62 -2.24 -6.85
C LYS A 185 14.37 -0.85 -7.43
N GLU A 186 13.13 -0.38 -7.35
CA GLU A 186 12.73 0.91 -7.94
C GLU A 186 12.91 2.09 -6.94
N LYS A 187 13.41 1.82 -5.73
CA LYS A 187 13.62 2.80 -4.65
C LYS A 187 12.35 3.58 -4.28
N ILE A 188 11.23 2.88 -4.20
CA ILE A 188 9.90 3.43 -3.90
C ILE A 188 9.67 3.42 -2.40
N CYS A 189 9.15 4.52 -1.82
CA CYS A 189 8.52 4.51 -0.51
C CYS A 189 7.19 3.76 -0.63
N CYS A 190 7.02 2.63 0.05
CA CYS A 190 5.80 1.83 -0.07
C CYS A 190 5.00 1.85 1.23
N ILE A 191 3.70 2.13 1.15
CA ILE A 191 2.76 2.02 2.27
C ILE A 191 1.78 0.90 1.95
N ILE A 192 1.68 -0.09 2.82
CA ILE A 192 0.74 -1.22 2.70
C ILE A 192 -0.23 -1.14 3.86
N ASN A 193 -1.52 -0.99 3.58
CA ASN A 193 -2.54 -1.26 4.58
C ASN A 193 -2.83 -2.76 4.58
N THR A 194 -2.75 -3.41 5.72
CA THR A 194 -3.12 -4.82 5.89
C THR A 194 -3.77 -5.05 7.27
N HIS A 195 -4.58 -6.06 7.37
CA HIS A 195 -5.12 -6.50 8.66
C HIS A 195 -4.40 -7.74 9.23
N ASN A 196 -3.40 -8.26 8.51
CA ASN A 196 -2.65 -9.46 8.89
C ASN A 196 -1.25 -9.11 9.39
N PRO A 197 -0.96 -9.20 10.71
CA PRO A 197 0.36 -8.94 11.26
C PRO A 197 1.46 -9.83 10.68
N ALA A 198 1.17 -11.11 10.36
CA ALA A 198 2.16 -12.00 9.77
C ALA A 198 2.61 -11.55 8.37
N ASN A 199 1.72 -10.92 7.59
CA ASN A 199 2.08 -10.33 6.30
C ASN A 199 2.99 -9.10 6.49
N ALA A 200 2.71 -8.26 7.48
CA ALA A 200 3.57 -7.13 7.82
C ALA A 200 4.96 -7.59 8.29
N MET A 201 5.04 -8.62 9.14
CA MET A 201 6.30 -9.22 9.58
C MET A 201 7.17 -9.68 8.41
N LYS A 202 6.56 -10.18 7.32
CA LYS A 202 7.27 -10.67 6.12
C LYS A 202 7.72 -9.57 5.17
N ALA A 203 6.99 -8.45 5.13
CA ALA A 203 7.14 -7.47 4.06
C ALA A 203 7.61 -6.09 4.52
N ALA A 204 7.30 -5.66 5.75
CA ALA A 204 7.48 -4.28 6.19
C ALA A 204 8.78 -4.05 6.97
N ASP A 205 9.44 -2.94 6.68
CA ASP A 205 10.57 -2.45 7.47
C ASP A 205 10.07 -1.75 8.75
N LYS A 206 8.93 -1.03 8.64
CA LYS A 206 8.30 -0.28 9.73
C LYS A 206 6.81 -0.58 9.81
N VAL A 207 6.23 -0.39 10.97
CA VAL A 207 4.81 -0.61 11.24
C VAL A 207 4.21 0.60 11.93
N LEU A 208 2.99 0.95 11.53
CA LEU A 208 2.09 1.84 12.24
C LEU A 208 0.86 1.02 12.68
N LEU A 209 0.74 0.78 13.98
CA LEU A 209 -0.46 0.20 14.58
C LEU A 209 -1.46 1.31 14.86
N ILE A 210 -2.70 1.16 14.40
CA ILE A 210 -3.82 2.06 14.73
C ILE A 210 -4.83 1.27 15.56
N GLY A 211 -5.09 1.76 16.77
CA GLY A 211 -6.01 1.17 17.75
C GLY A 211 -7.23 2.04 18.02
N LYS A 212 -8.01 1.65 19.01
CA LYS A 212 -9.15 2.41 19.50
C LYS A 212 -8.69 3.67 20.26
N ASP A 213 -9.59 4.63 20.40
CA ASP A 213 -9.40 5.84 21.21
C ASP A 213 -8.14 6.64 20.82
N SER A 214 -7.87 6.68 19.53
CA SER A 214 -6.69 7.33 18.94
C SER A 214 -5.35 6.75 19.39
N ASN A 215 -5.34 5.57 20.01
CA ASN A 215 -4.10 4.88 20.37
C ASN A 215 -3.37 4.43 19.10
N HIS A 216 -2.08 4.70 19.03
CA HIS A 216 -1.25 4.22 17.93
C HIS A 216 0.19 3.96 18.40
N ASN A 217 0.90 3.13 17.65
CA ASN A 217 2.31 2.85 17.90
C ASN A 217 3.03 2.74 16.56
N TYR A 218 4.19 3.37 16.43
CA TYR A 218 5.01 3.41 15.23
C TYR A 218 6.47 3.10 15.51
N GLY A 219 7.10 2.35 14.64
CA GLY A 219 8.53 2.02 14.73
C GLY A 219 8.93 0.88 13.80
N LYS A 220 10.12 0.32 14.03
CA LYS A 220 10.57 -0.86 13.27
C LYS A 220 9.67 -2.06 13.53
N THR A 221 9.47 -2.87 12.52
CA THR A 221 8.52 -4.00 12.58
C THR A 221 8.79 -4.92 13.77
N LYS A 222 10.06 -5.29 14.04
CA LYS A 222 10.44 -6.15 15.19
C LYS A 222 10.20 -5.50 16.55
N GLU A 223 10.29 -4.17 16.62
CA GLU A 223 10.11 -3.42 17.87
C GLU A 223 8.64 -3.17 18.20
N VAL A 224 7.82 -2.98 17.17
CA VAL A 224 6.38 -2.65 17.31
C VAL A 224 5.50 -3.89 17.37
N LEU A 225 5.77 -4.91 16.54
CA LEU A 225 4.98 -6.15 16.53
C LEU A 225 5.51 -7.13 17.58
N THR A 226 5.06 -6.95 18.81
CA THR A 226 5.28 -7.84 19.96
C THR A 226 4.00 -8.62 20.30
N GLU A 227 4.13 -9.69 21.09
CA GLU A 227 2.97 -10.45 21.58
C GLU A 227 1.98 -9.53 22.33
N GLU A 228 2.50 -8.59 23.13
CA GLU A 228 1.71 -7.61 23.86
C GLU A 228 0.95 -6.64 22.92
N SER A 229 1.65 -6.07 21.92
CA SER A 229 1.01 -5.17 20.98
C SER A 229 -0.05 -5.90 20.13
N ILE A 230 0.21 -7.14 19.72
CA ILE A 230 -0.77 -7.96 18.99
C ILE A 230 -2.00 -8.19 19.86
N SER A 231 -1.83 -8.55 21.14
CA SER A 231 -2.95 -8.70 22.07
C SER A 231 -3.74 -7.39 22.22
N THR A 232 -3.05 -6.27 22.43
CA THR A 232 -3.67 -4.96 22.65
C THR A 232 -4.45 -4.45 21.42
N TYR A 233 -3.83 -4.50 20.24
CA TYR A 233 -4.41 -3.89 19.03
C TYR A 233 -5.37 -4.80 18.29
N PHE A 234 -5.21 -6.13 18.38
CA PHE A 234 -6.06 -7.10 17.68
C PHE A 234 -7.01 -7.87 18.59
N ASN A 235 -6.78 -7.85 19.90
CA ASN A 235 -7.54 -8.61 20.91
C ASN A 235 -7.48 -10.13 20.66
N ILE A 236 -6.28 -10.61 20.34
CA ILE A 236 -5.94 -12.03 20.15
C ILE A 236 -4.69 -12.36 20.95
N ASN A 237 -4.59 -13.59 21.43
CA ASN A 237 -3.36 -14.10 22.01
C ASN A 237 -2.53 -14.74 20.91
N ALA A 238 -1.26 -14.37 20.82
CA ALA A 238 -0.35 -14.89 19.81
C ALA A 238 1.04 -15.11 20.37
N LYS A 239 1.76 -16.06 19.79
CA LYS A 239 3.20 -16.26 20.01
C LYS A 239 3.96 -15.87 18.77
N ILE A 240 5.07 -15.16 18.97
CA ILE A 240 6.01 -14.83 17.90
C ILE A 240 7.08 -15.92 17.88
N ILE A 241 7.24 -16.55 16.73
CA ILE A 241 8.21 -17.62 16.51
C ILE A 241 9.31 -17.08 15.59
N ASP A 242 10.55 -17.13 16.09
CA ASP A 242 11.73 -16.90 15.28
C ASP A 242 12.09 -18.15 14.50
N LEU A 243 12.18 -18.03 13.18
CA LEU A 243 12.45 -19.14 12.28
C LEU A 243 13.94 -19.30 11.96
N GLU A 244 14.84 -18.55 12.60
CA GLU A 244 16.30 -18.67 12.41
C GLU A 244 16.81 -20.08 12.73
N SER A 245 16.22 -20.77 13.72
CA SER A 245 16.53 -22.17 14.04
C SER A 245 16.25 -23.14 12.89
N TYR A 246 15.41 -22.76 11.94
CA TYR A 246 15.09 -23.50 10.72
C TYR A 246 15.86 -23.01 9.49
N GLY A 247 16.88 -22.16 9.66
CA GLY A 247 17.64 -21.55 8.56
C GLY A 247 16.88 -20.50 7.76
N ILE A 248 15.77 -19.98 8.30
CA ILE A 248 14.93 -18.96 7.68
C ILE A 248 15.08 -17.66 8.48
N SER A 249 15.71 -16.66 7.91
CA SER A 249 15.91 -15.35 8.55
C SER A 249 14.60 -14.54 8.57
N GLN A 250 13.55 -15.09 9.15
CA GLN A 250 12.22 -14.50 9.31
C GLN A 250 11.62 -14.90 10.64
N TYR A 251 10.67 -14.11 11.10
CA TYR A 251 9.81 -14.45 12.23
C TYR A 251 8.33 -14.43 11.79
N THR A 252 7.49 -15.16 12.48
CA THR A 252 6.07 -15.27 12.21
C THR A 252 5.28 -15.31 13.51
N MET A 253 3.98 -15.19 13.42
CA MET A 253 3.10 -15.35 14.59
C MET A 253 2.17 -16.54 14.42
N VAL A 254 1.82 -17.14 15.55
CA VAL A 254 0.80 -18.18 15.66
C VAL A 254 -0.21 -17.73 16.72
N GLU A 255 -1.50 -17.74 16.38
CA GLU A 255 -2.59 -17.49 17.32
C GLU A 255 -2.73 -18.69 18.25
N ILE A 256 -2.95 -18.44 19.57
CA ILE A 256 -3.08 -19.45 20.62
C ILE A 256 -4.33 -19.25 21.46
#